data_bda50ece29d4bb7b096b147106c2fd00
#
_entry.id   bda50ece29d4bb7b096b147106c2fd00
#
_cell.length_a   1.000
_cell.length_b   1.000
_cell.length_c   1.000
_cell.angle_alpha   90.00
_cell.angle_beta   90.00
_cell.angle_gamma   90.00
#
_symmetry.space_group_name_H-M   'P 1'
#
loop_
_entity.id
_entity.type
_entity.pdbx_description
1 polymer ?
#
loop_
_entity_poly.entity_id
_entity_poly.type
_entity_poly.pdbx_seq_one_letter_code
_entity_poly.pdbx_strand_id
1 'polypeptide(L)'
;MCIRDRATLDCQLSNFRRNVPEDGNWPSATERVIALYGANASGKSTVLNILALLAIAVANSRHDDSFLKKLRNPHRLNKEQPTEFEVEYVSNGYRFRWSLSLDDDGIFRETLKSTKTGYWRLVFDRCRDELRFGAGSGIPRAAQENIRQYIINSWVLTMTAWSGIKTRGEYYTAVEWWLFNMRVDCDSHRDAALDDSFFQLIQNPLWVSAVHEVLRVADVDVSSVSVDERSIPYFPELVGTIAKLRKLRDLLNQSSTTESSDITEFVDREGAVEFSQDEREMVLQSLVFTHGANNRTFDLKQEDESAGTRIWFRLSISVVYAIICGSVLVVDEIDSGLHPRLVNYLVSLFTNQNVNTSGAQLIFTAHNTALLNDLTDANQESERARGIWLVEKNSSISELTAMDEYAIRPTHNVEKRYLQGAFGAVPVVDQRLGDTIQHLRYEHPRLLEQSS
;
A
#
# COMPACT_ATOMS: atom_id res chain seq x y z
N MET A 1 -1.94 -6.86 16.57
CA MET A 1 -2.46 -5.51 16.80
C MET A 1 -3.90 -5.65 17.20
N CYS A 2 -4.33 -5.20 18.36
CA CYS A 2 -5.74 -5.20 18.71
C CYS A 2 -6.26 -3.80 18.48
N ILE A 3 -7.25 -3.69 17.63
CA ILE A 3 -8.00 -2.47 17.41
C ILE A 3 -9.21 -2.57 18.32
N ARG A 4 -9.46 -1.55 19.14
CA ARG A 4 -10.56 -1.55 20.11
C ARG A 4 -11.87 -1.52 19.33
N ASP A 5 -12.64 -2.59 19.42
CA ASP A 5 -13.95 -2.83 18.80
C ASP A 5 -14.06 -2.47 17.29
N ARG A 6 -13.51 -1.38 16.81
CA ARG A 6 -13.48 -0.99 15.39
C ARG A 6 -12.53 0.18 15.15
N ALA A 7 -11.44 0.01 14.39
CA ALA A 7 -10.71 1.13 13.82
C ALA A 7 -11.31 1.46 12.46
N THR A 8 -11.62 2.71 12.23
CA THR A 8 -12.19 3.18 10.97
C THR A 8 -11.26 4.24 10.39
N LEU A 9 -10.82 4.06 9.15
CA LEU A 9 -10.20 5.07 8.31
C LEU A 9 -11.27 5.55 7.34
N ASP A 10 -11.82 6.74 7.56
CA ASP A 10 -12.87 7.31 6.73
C ASP A 10 -12.26 8.26 5.69
N CYS A 11 -12.46 7.94 4.43
CA CYS A 11 -11.98 8.72 3.30
C CYS A 11 -13.04 9.63 2.70
N GLN A 12 -14.22 9.76 3.33
CA GLN A 12 -15.30 10.61 2.84
C GLN A 12 -15.24 12.01 3.44
N LEU A 13 -15.56 13.00 2.63
CA LEU A 13 -15.83 14.35 3.13
C LEU A 13 -17.01 14.31 4.09
N SER A 14 -16.94 15.07 5.18
CA SER A 14 -17.97 15.04 6.26
C SER A 14 -19.40 15.28 5.78
N ASN A 15 -19.57 16.07 4.73
CA ASN A 15 -20.87 16.38 4.14
C ASN A 15 -21.50 15.19 3.39
N PHE A 16 -20.71 14.21 3.02
CA PHE A 16 -21.12 13.06 2.19
C PHE A 16 -21.14 11.72 2.92
N ARG A 17 -20.81 11.68 4.22
CA ARG A 17 -20.75 10.43 5.00
C ARG A 17 -22.03 9.59 4.94
N ARG A 18 -23.17 10.21 4.62
CA ARG A 18 -24.48 9.54 4.55
C ARG A 18 -25.13 9.58 3.16
N ASN A 19 -24.62 10.39 2.25
CA ASN A 19 -25.26 10.65 0.96
C ASN A 19 -24.42 10.12 -0.19
N VAL A 20 -25.08 9.60 -1.22
CA VAL A 20 -24.49 9.34 -2.52
C VAL A 20 -24.50 10.67 -3.27
N PRO A 21 -23.41 11.11 -3.91
CA PRO A 21 -23.43 12.31 -4.75
C PRO A 21 -24.51 12.17 -5.82
N GLU A 22 -25.39 13.18 -5.94
CA GLU A 22 -26.53 13.15 -6.88
C GLU A 22 -26.08 13.01 -8.34
N ASP A 23 -24.93 13.60 -8.67
CA ASP A 23 -24.30 13.55 -9.99
C ASP A 23 -23.41 12.33 -10.20
N GLY A 24 -23.27 11.46 -9.20
CA GLY A 24 -22.34 10.34 -9.21
C GLY A 24 -20.86 10.74 -9.14
N ASN A 25 -20.55 12.02 -8.87
CA ASN A 25 -19.19 12.52 -8.76
C ASN A 25 -18.57 12.19 -7.40
N TRP A 26 -18.23 10.92 -7.20
CA TRP A 26 -17.53 10.44 -6.01
C TRP A 26 -16.18 11.12 -5.77
N PRO A 27 -15.42 11.47 -6.81
CA PRO A 27 -14.21 12.27 -6.64
C PRO A 27 -14.42 13.56 -5.85
N SER A 28 -15.55 14.23 -5.95
CA SER A 28 -15.85 15.44 -5.17
C SER A 28 -16.28 15.17 -3.73
N ALA A 29 -16.56 13.91 -3.41
CA ALA A 29 -17.09 13.49 -2.10
C ALA A 29 -16.05 12.75 -1.23
N THR A 30 -14.80 12.62 -1.71
CA THR A 30 -13.75 11.85 -1.04
C THR A 30 -12.47 12.66 -0.92
N GLU A 31 -11.73 12.45 0.17
CA GLU A 31 -10.39 13.01 0.35
C GLU A 31 -9.43 12.42 -0.68
N ARG A 32 -8.60 13.28 -1.28
CA ARG A 32 -7.58 12.89 -2.24
C ARG A 32 -6.32 12.38 -1.57
N VAL A 33 -6.04 12.88 -0.39
CA VAL A 33 -4.84 12.59 0.37
C VAL A 33 -5.22 12.22 1.80
N ILE A 34 -4.73 11.07 2.22
CA ILE A 34 -4.92 10.55 3.57
C ILE A 34 -3.54 10.24 4.14
N ALA A 35 -3.19 10.96 5.19
CA ALA A 35 -1.90 10.87 5.86
C ALA A 35 -2.06 10.30 7.26
N LEU A 36 -1.31 9.26 7.59
CA LEU A 36 -1.30 8.65 8.92
C LEU A 36 -0.03 9.07 9.68
N TYR A 37 -0.22 9.72 10.81
CA TYR A 37 0.84 10.13 11.73
C TYR A 37 0.73 9.40 13.05
N GLY A 38 1.83 9.29 13.77
CA GLY A 38 1.86 8.65 15.10
C GLY A 38 3.26 8.21 15.49
N ALA A 39 3.44 7.85 16.75
CA ALA A 39 4.69 7.35 17.27
C ALA A 39 5.15 6.05 16.58
N ASN A 40 6.44 5.72 16.69
CA ASN A 40 6.94 4.43 16.23
C ASN A 40 6.21 3.29 16.93
N ALA A 41 5.92 2.21 16.20
CA ALA A 41 5.16 1.06 16.67
C ALA A 41 3.71 1.37 17.14
N SER A 42 3.13 2.52 16.77
CA SER A 42 1.72 2.83 17.03
C SER A 42 0.76 1.99 16.18
N GLY A 43 1.20 1.48 15.03
CA GLY A 43 0.40 0.64 14.12
C GLY A 43 0.11 1.29 12.77
N LYS A 44 0.75 2.41 12.41
CA LYS A 44 0.60 3.07 11.10
C LYS A 44 0.78 2.08 9.93
N SER A 45 1.97 1.49 9.83
CA SER A 45 2.29 0.50 8.78
C SER A 45 1.36 -0.71 8.80
N THR A 46 0.81 -1.07 9.97
CA THR A 46 -0.13 -2.20 10.05
C THR A 46 -1.43 -1.92 9.31
N VAL A 47 -1.94 -0.68 9.36
CA VAL A 47 -3.14 -0.28 8.62
C VAL A 47 -2.91 -0.44 7.13
N LEU A 48 -1.78 0.07 6.62
CA LEU A 48 -1.44 -0.03 5.19
C LEU A 48 -1.16 -1.47 4.77
N ASN A 49 -0.45 -2.24 5.59
CA ASN A 49 -0.17 -3.65 5.31
C ASN A 49 -1.45 -4.51 5.28
N ILE A 50 -2.47 -4.18 6.06
CA ILE A 50 -3.78 -4.85 5.97
C ILE A 50 -4.41 -4.60 4.61
N LEU A 51 -4.42 -3.36 4.10
CA LEU A 51 -4.94 -3.05 2.77
C LEU A 51 -4.16 -3.80 1.68
N ALA A 52 -2.83 -3.84 1.80
CA ALA A 52 -1.97 -4.61 0.91
C ALA A 52 -2.31 -6.11 0.91
N LEU A 53 -2.41 -6.71 2.10
CA LEU A 53 -2.71 -8.13 2.24
C LEU A 53 -4.12 -8.47 1.73
N LEU A 54 -5.11 -7.59 1.91
CA LEU A 54 -6.44 -7.76 1.35
C LEU A 54 -6.41 -7.75 -0.18
N ALA A 55 -5.69 -6.80 -0.80
CA ALA A 55 -5.54 -6.73 -2.25
C ALA A 55 -4.86 -8.00 -2.80
N ILE A 56 -3.76 -8.43 -2.16
CA ILE A 56 -3.04 -9.66 -2.55
C ILE A 56 -3.93 -10.90 -2.35
N ALA A 57 -4.69 -10.96 -1.26
CA ALA A 57 -5.59 -12.07 -1.01
C ALA A 57 -6.71 -12.14 -2.06
N VAL A 58 -7.27 -10.99 -2.47
CA VAL A 58 -8.24 -10.94 -3.57
C VAL A 58 -7.62 -11.41 -4.89
N ALA A 59 -6.37 -11.05 -5.17
CA ALA A 59 -5.68 -11.50 -6.37
C ALA A 59 -5.35 -13.01 -6.37
N ASN A 60 -4.97 -13.58 -5.23
CA ASN A 60 -4.30 -14.87 -5.16
C ASN A 60 -4.98 -15.96 -4.33
N SER A 61 -6.01 -15.68 -3.52
CA SER A 61 -6.55 -16.66 -2.54
C SER A 61 -7.00 -17.99 -3.14
N ARG A 62 -7.26 -18.02 -4.44
CA ARG A 62 -7.60 -19.24 -5.17
C ARG A 62 -6.41 -20.19 -5.34
N HIS A 63 -5.20 -19.65 -5.41
CA HIS A 63 -3.97 -20.38 -5.66
C HIS A 63 -3.06 -20.45 -4.44
N ASP A 64 -3.10 -19.42 -3.59
CA ASP A 64 -2.31 -19.32 -2.37
C ASP A 64 -3.14 -18.68 -1.24
N ASP A 65 -3.46 -19.49 -0.26
CA ASP A 65 -4.25 -19.07 0.91
C ASP A 65 -3.39 -18.44 2.03
N SER A 66 -2.08 -18.41 1.86
CA SER A 66 -1.14 -17.93 2.89
C SER A 66 -1.39 -16.47 3.29
N PHE A 67 -1.84 -15.65 2.35
CA PHE A 67 -2.14 -14.24 2.61
C PHE A 67 -3.38 -14.07 3.50
N LEU A 68 -4.42 -14.85 3.30
CA LEU A 68 -5.59 -14.88 4.18
C LEU A 68 -5.24 -15.37 5.59
N LYS A 69 -4.39 -16.39 5.69
CA LYS A 69 -3.88 -16.89 6.96
C LYS A 69 -3.07 -15.83 7.71
N LYS A 70 -2.30 -14.98 6.98
CA LYS A 70 -1.60 -13.84 7.59
C LYS A 70 -2.55 -12.74 8.09
N LEU A 71 -3.68 -12.53 7.43
CA LEU A 71 -4.72 -11.61 7.87
C LEU A 71 -5.39 -12.06 9.16
N ARG A 72 -5.48 -13.38 9.40
CA ARG A 72 -5.91 -13.93 10.69
C ARG A 72 -4.80 -13.79 11.72
N ASN A 73 -4.65 -12.60 12.27
CA ASN A 73 -3.66 -12.29 13.30
C ASN A 73 -4.34 -11.61 14.49
N PRO A 74 -5.09 -12.37 15.33
CA PRO A 74 -5.82 -11.82 16.45
C PRO A 74 -4.87 -11.35 17.55
N HIS A 75 -5.33 -10.39 18.32
CA HIS A 75 -4.61 -10.00 19.53
C HIS A 75 -4.47 -11.17 20.50
N ARG A 76 -3.31 -11.31 21.13
CA ARG A 76 -3.00 -12.46 21.99
C ARG A 76 -3.98 -12.67 23.16
N LEU A 77 -4.64 -11.61 23.60
CA LEU A 77 -5.66 -11.67 24.68
C LEU A 77 -7.06 -12.00 24.15
N ASN A 78 -7.31 -11.93 22.83
CA ASN A 78 -8.62 -12.10 22.19
C ASN A 78 -8.56 -13.14 21.06
N LYS A 79 -7.80 -14.22 21.23
CA LYS A 79 -7.57 -15.22 20.18
C LYS A 79 -8.84 -15.89 19.67
N GLU A 80 -9.85 -16.03 20.53
CA GLU A 80 -11.12 -16.68 20.21
C GLU A 80 -12.05 -15.78 19.36
N GLN A 81 -11.76 -14.47 19.32
CA GLN A 81 -12.58 -13.55 18.53
C GLN A 81 -12.18 -13.61 17.05
N PRO A 82 -13.12 -13.51 16.11
CA PRO A 82 -12.81 -13.41 14.70
C PRO A 82 -12.06 -12.10 14.42
N THR A 83 -11.24 -12.11 13.36
CA THR A 83 -10.64 -10.90 12.81
C THR A 83 -11.56 -10.38 11.72
N GLU A 84 -12.00 -9.12 11.83
CA GLU A 84 -12.99 -8.54 10.94
C GLU A 84 -12.41 -7.37 10.15
N PHE A 85 -12.79 -7.30 8.88
CA PHE A 85 -12.44 -6.23 7.95
C PHE A 85 -13.70 -5.77 7.24
N GLU A 86 -13.82 -4.47 7.02
CA GLU A 86 -14.82 -3.89 6.15
C GLU A 86 -14.18 -2.81 5.29
N VAL A 87 -14.38 -2.86 3.98
CA VAL A 87 -13.87 -1.87 3.03
C VAL A 87 -15.00 -1.39 2.15
N GLU A 88 -15.18 -0.07 2.11
CA GLU A 88 -16.07 0.57 1.17
C GLU A 88 -15.26 1.25 0.07
N TYR A 89 -15.66 1.06 -1.17
CA TYR A 89 -15.00 1.62 -2.34
C TYR A 89 -15.99 1.86 -3.47
N VAL A 90 -15.57 2.68 -4.44
CA VAL A 90 -16.37 3.00 -5.61
C VAL A 90 -15.66 2.52 -6.87
N SER A 91 -16.40 1.85 -7.74
CA SER A 91 -15.92 1.44 -9.05
C SER A 91 -17.07 1.48 -10.06
N ASN A 92 -16.82 2.09 -11.22
CA ASN A 92 -17.79 2.19 -12.34
C ASN A 92 -19.19 2.70 -11.90
N GLY A 93 -19.21 3.70 -11.01
CA GLY A 93 -20.45 4.32 -10.52
C GLY A 93 -21.23 3.50 -9.49
N TYR A 94 -20.71 2.36 -9.05
CA TYR A 94 -21.23 1.62 -7.90
C TYR A 94 -20.40 1.91 -6.67
N ARG A 95 -21.04 2.07 -5.52
CA ARG A 95 -20.42 1.97 -4.21
C ARG A 95 -20.58 0.55 -3.71
N PHE A 96 -19.47 -0.05 -3.34
CA PHE A 96 -19.41 -1.40 -2.76
C PHE A 96 -19.08 -1.33 -1.29
N ARG A 97 -19.60 -2.32 -0.54
CA ARG A 97 -19.18 -2.63 0.82
C ARG A 97 -18.86 -4.11 0.88
N TRP A 98 -17.60 -4.41 1.11
CA TRP A 98 -17.10 -5.75 1.29
C TRP A 98 -16.72 -5.95 2.75
N SER A 99 -17.27 -6.96 3.40
CA SER A 99 -17.01 -7.32 4.79
C SER A 99 -16.47 -8.75 4.82
N LEU A 100 -15.39 -8.97 5.56
CA LEU A 100 -14.70 -10.24 5.72
C LEU A 100 -14.45 -10.50 7.20
N SER A 101 -14.84 -11.67 7.68
CA SER A 101 -14.58 -12.15 9.04
C SER A 101 -13.85 -13.48 8.95
N LEU A 102 -12.70 -13.59 9.63
CA LEU A 102 -11.80 -14.74 9.66
C LEU A 102 -11.65 -15.29 11.08
N ASP A 103 -11.69 -16.60 11.20
CA ASP A 103 -11.27 -17.30 12.41
C ASP A 103 -10.21 -18.36 12.10
N ASP A 104 -9.91 -19.24 13.03
CA ASP A 104 -8.85 -20.23 12.88
C ASP A 104 -9.19 -21.34 11.87
N ASP A 105 -10.48 -21.51 11.56
CA ASP A 105 -10.98 -22.48 10.57
C ASP A 105 -11.10 -21.88 9.16
N GLY A 106 -10.88 -20.58 9.01
CA GLY A 106 -10.95 -19.88 7.72
C GLY A 106 -11.94 -18.74 7.68
N ILE A 107 -12.63 -18.58 6.55
CA ILE A 107 -13.64 -17.52 6.37
C ILE A 107 -14.88 -17.89 7.18
N PHE A 108 -15.11 -17.14 8.26
CA PHE A 108 -16.34 -17.25 9.05
C PHE A 108 -17.50 -16.62 8.30
N ARG A 109 -17.31 -15.38 7.78
CA ARG A 109 -18.31 -14.71 6.95
C ARG A 109 -17.65 -13.81 5.92
N GLU A 110 -18.23 -13.77 4.73
CA GLU A 110 -17.86 -12.85 3.65
C GLU A 110 -19.12 -12.30 2.99
N THR A 111 -19.26 -10.96 2.93
CA THR A 111 -20.44 -10.30 2.40
C THR A 111 -20.04 -9.21 1.42
N LEU A 112 -20.66 -9.17 0.25
CA LEU A 112 -20.54 -8.07 -0.70
C LEU A 112 -21.91 -7.42 -0.93
N LYS A 113 -21.97 -6.11 -0.76
CA LYS A 113 -23.14 -5.29 -1.05
C LYS A 113 -22.77 -4.21 -2.05
N SER A 114 -23.73 -3.76 -2.84
CA SER A 114 -23.54 -2.68 -3.80
C SER A 114 -24.69 -1.69 -3.74
N THR A 115 -24.45 -0.46 -4.16
CA THR A 115 -25.49 0.56 -4.36
C THR A 115 -25.08 1.56 -5.44
N LYS A 116 -26.08 2.08 -6.19
CA LYS A 116 -25.95 3.28 -7.05
C LYS A 116 -26.74 4.46 -6.51
N THR A 117 -27.77 4.19 -5.71
CA THR A 117 -28.79 5.17 -5.34
C THR A 117 -28.90 5.38 -3.83
N GLY A 118 -27.98 4.80 -3.05
CA GLY A 118 -28.02 4.83 -1.58
C GLY A 118 -28.73 3.62 -0.95
N TYR A 119 -29.54 2.86 -1.71
CA TYR A 119 -30.14 1.61 -1.22
C TYR A 119 -29.22 0.43 -1.49
N TRP A 120 -28.68 -0.16 -0.41
CA TRP A 120 -27.78 -1.28 -0.47
C TRP A 120 -28.49 -2.56 -0.94
N ARG A 121 -27.93 -3.21 -1.95
CA ARG A 121 -28.35 -4.51 -2.47
C ARG A 121 -27.30 -5.56 -2.14
N LEU A 122 -27.78 -6.76 -1.80
CA LEU A 122 -26.89 -7.88 -1.59
C LEU A 122 -26.40 -8.40 -2.96
N VAL A 123 -25.08 -8.53 -3.09
CA VAL A 123 -24.45 -9.25 -4.21
C VAL A 123 -24.26 -10.71 -3.82
N PHE A 124 -23.58 -10.97 -2.70
CA PHE A 124 -23.53 -12.29 -2.07
C PHE A 124 -23.34 -12.16 -0.54
N ASP A 125 -23.72 -13.23 0.16
CA ASP A 125 -23.48 -13.43 1.59
C ASP A 125 -23.08 -14.90 1.80
N ARG A 126 -21.88 -15.11 2.31
CA ARG A 126 -21.34 -16.40 2.68
C ARG A 126 -21.17 -16.48 4.19
N CYS A 127 -21.65 -17.56 4.77
CA CYS A 127 -21.38 -17.93 6.17
C CYS A 127 -20.85 -19.36 6.16
N ARG A 128 -19.57 -19.55 6.39
CA ARG A 128 -18.89 -20.86 6.22
C ARG A 128 -19.14 -21.41 4.80
N ASP A 129 -19.81 -22.55 4.72
CA ASP A 129 -20.11 -23.25 3.46
C ASP A 129 -21.45 -22.81 2.84
N GLU A 130 -22.24 -22.05 3.58
CA GLU A 130 -23.51 -21.53 3.08
C GLU A 130 -23.30 -20.25 2.28
N LEU A 131 -23.60 -20.27 0.98
CA LEU A 131 -23.49 -19.14 0.07
C LEU A 131 -24.86 -18.77 -0.52
N ARG A 132 -25.25 -17.51 -0.32
CA ARG A 132 -26.46 -16.90 -0.89
C ARG A 132 -26.08 -15.79 -1.86
N PHE A 133 -26.70 -15.76 -3.01
CA PHE A 133 -26.59 -14.67 -3.97
C PHE A 133 -27.83 -13.78 -3.92
N GLY A 134 -27.62 -12.48 -3.98
CA GLY A 134 -28.71 -11.53 -4.08
C GLY A 134 -29.43 -11.62 -5.42
N ALA A 135 -30.72 -11.27 -5.45
CA ALA A 135 -31.55 -11.31 -6.66
C ALA A 135 -31.00 -10.41 -7.80
N GLY A 136 -30.24 -9.35 -7.45
CA GLY A 136 -29.60 -8.43 -8.40
C GLY A 136 -28.10 -8.64 -8.59
N SER A 137 -27.55 -9.79 -8.18
CA SER A 137 -26.09 -10.03 -8.23
C SER A 137 -25.50 -10.01 -9.64
N GLY A 138 -26.35 -10.21 -10.66
CA GLY A 138 -25.88 -10.32 -12.05
C GLY A 138 -25.09 -11.59 -12.37
N ILE A 139 -24.94 -12.51 -11.39
CA ILE A 139 -24.14 -13.73 -11.52
C ILE A 139 -25.01 -14.83 -12.15
N PRO A 140 -24.66 -15.37 -13.33
CA PRO A 140 -25.39 -16.48 -13.95
C PRO A 140 -25.44 -17.72 -13.06
N ARG A 141 -26.53 -18.49 -13.11
CA ARG A 141 -26.70 -19.71 -12.27
C ARG A 141 -25.52 -20.69 -12.41
N ALA A 142 -25.04 -20.91 -13.64
CA ALA A 142 -23.89 -21.79 -13.88
C ALA A 142 -22.63 -21.28 -13.15
N ALA A 143 -22.42 -19.96 -13.10
CA ALA A 143 -21.31 -19.36 -12.36
C ALA A 143 -21.49 -19.51 -10.84
N GLN A 144 -22.74 -19.40 -10.35
CA GLN A 144 -23.02 -19.60 -8.92
C GLN A 144 -22.64 -21.01 -8.46
N GLU A 145 -22.92 -22.04 -9.29
CA GLU A 145 -22.52 -23.41 -8.99
C GLU A 145 -21.00 -23.59 -8.99
N ASN A 146 -20.31 -23.00 -9.97
CA ASN A 146 -18.84 -23.04 -10.00
C ASN A 146 -18.24 -22.37 -8.76
N ILE A 147 -18.75 -21.20 -8.36
CA ILE A 147 -18.29 -20.51 -7.15
C ILE A 147 -18.45 -21.40 -5.92
N ARG A 148 -19.58 -22.09 -5.77
CA ARG A 148 -19.80 -23.01 -4.64
C ARG A 148 -18.78 -24.14 -4.57
N GLN A 149 -18.29 -24.64 -5.71
CA GLN A 149 -17.24 -25.67 -5.72
C GLN A 149 -15.90 -25.16 -5.21
N TYR A 150 -15.55 -23.90 -5.48
CA TYR A 150 -14.30 -23.33 -5.00
C TYR A 150 -14.32 -22.98 -3.51
N ILE A 151 -15.44 -22.55 -2.97
CA ILE A 151 -15.56 -22.17 -1.56
C ILE A 151 -15.61 -23.35 -0.59
N ILE A 152 -15.60 -24.59 -1.07
CA ILE A 152 -15.37 -25.80 -0.24
C ILE A 152 -14.05 -25.65 0.53
N ASN A 153 -13.04 -25.01 -0.07
CA ASN A 153 -11.87 -24.57 0.68
C ASN A 153 -12.23 -23.31 1.48
N SER A 154 -12.22 -23.44 2.81
CA SER A 154 -12.59 -22.38 3.75
C SER A 154 -11.70 -21.13 3.68
N TRP A 155 -10.54 -21.21 3.01
CA TRP A 155 -9.60 -20.13 2.82
C TRP A 155 -9.64 -19.48 1.43
N VAL A 156 -10.60 -19.83 0.58
CA VAL A 156 -10.78 -19.19 -0.73
C VAL A 156 -11.86 -18.14 -0.63
N LEU A 157 -11.54 -16.90 -0.98
CA LEU A 157 -12.49 -15.79 -1.02
C LEU A 157 -13.57 -16.03 -2.10
N THR A 158 -14.81 -15.76 -1.75
CA THR A 158 -15.93 -15.79 -2.71
C THR A 158 -15.68 -14.79 -3.84
N MET A 159 -15.09 -13.63 -3.54
CA MET A 159 -14.72 -12.63 -4.54
C MET A 159 -13.79 -13.14 -5.62
N THR A 160 -12.87 -14.06 -5.30
CA THR A 160 -11.89 -14.60 -6.26
C THR A 160 -12.34 -15.88 -6.94
N ALA A 161 -13.37 -16.54 -6.42
CA ALA A 161 -13.84 -17.81 -6.95
C ALA A 161 -14.35 -17.72 -8.40
N TRP A 162 -14.46 -16.50 -8.92
CA TRP A 162 -14.93 -16.24 -10.26
C TRP A 162 -13.82 -15.92 -11.28
N SER A 163 -12.89 -16.74 -11.55
CA SER A 163 -11.98 -16.51 -12.67
C SER A 163 -12.53 -17.18 -13.95
N GLY A 164 -12.69 -16.39 -15.00
CA GLY A 164 -12.97 -16.89 -16.35
C GLY A 164 -14.35 -16.61 -16.92
N ILE A 165 -15.28 -16.00 -16.19
CA ILE A 165 -16.58 -15.62 -16.75
C ILE A 165 -16.55 -14.13 -17.09
N LYS A 166 -16.42 -13.83 -18.39
CA LYS A 166 -16.51 -12.48 -18.95
C LYS A 166 -17.96 -11.97 -18.89
N THR A 167 -18.50 -11.74 -17.72
CA THR A 167 -19.79 -11.06 -17.55
C THR A 167 -19.54 -9.67 -17.00
N ARG A 168 -20.03 -8.67 -17.72
CA ARG A 168 -20.13 -7.29 -17.23
C ARG A 168 -21.23 -7.23 -16.16
N GLY A 169 -20.87 -7.23 -14.89
CA GLY A 169 -21.82 -7.18 -13.78
C GLY A 169 -21.18 -6.57 -12.52
N GLU A 170 -22.03 -6.24 -11.54
CA GLU A 170 -21.60 -5.63 -10.27
C GLU A 170 -20.47 -6.42 -9.59
N TYR A 171 -20.54 -7.73 -9.63
CA TYR A 171 -19.53 -8.60 -9.05
C TYR A 171 -18.14 -8.42 -9.69
N TYR A 172 -18.07 -8.46 -11.03
CA TYR A 172 -16.81 -8.28 -11.75
C TYR A 172 -16.20 -6.90 -11.46
N THR A 173 -17.03 -5.85 -11.48
CA THR A 173 -16.61 -4.48 -11.16
C THR A 173 -16.03 -4.36 -9.75
N ALA A 174 -16.61 -5.10 -8.79
CA ALA A 174 -16.10 -5.12 -7.42
C ALA A 174 -14.70 -5.75 -7.33
N VAL A 175 -14.48 -6.85 -8.02
CA VAL A 175 -13.18 -7.54 -8.04
C VAL A 175 -12.15 -6.75 -8.83
N GLU A 176 -12.54 -6.19 -9.98
CA GLU A 176 -11.69 -5.40 -10.87
C GLU A 176 -11.04 -4.23 -10.12
N TRP A 177 -11.77 -3.59 -9.20
CA TRP A 177 -11.22 -2.50 -8.39
C TRP A 177 -10.01 -2.96 -7.57
N TRP A 178 -10.07 -4.10 -6.91
CA TRP A 178 -8.95 -4.65 -6.13
C TRP A 178 -7.74 -5.02 -6.98
N LEU A 179 -7.98 -5.49 -8.19
CA LEU A 179 -6.92 -5.96 -9.10
C LEU A 179 -6.20 -4.82 -9.82
N PHE A 180 -6.93 -3.74 -10.16
CA PHE A 180 -6.40 -2.71 -11.07
C PHE A 180 -6.40 -1.29 -10.47
N ASN A 181 -7.25 -1.02 -9.47
CA ASN A 181 -7.39 0.31 -8.90
C ASN A 181 -6.70 0.47 -7.55
N MET A 182 -6.03 -0.54 -7.03
CA MET A 182 -5.22 -0.44 -5.82
C MET A 182 -3.76 -0.77 -6.12
N ARG A 183 -2.87 0.16 -5.82
CA ARG A 183 -1.41 -0.05 -5.86
C ARG A 183 -0.84 0.15 -4.47
N VAL A 184 0.09 -0.72 -4.11
CA VAL A 184 0.70 -0.70 -2.78
C VAL A 184 2.22 -0.61 -2.92
N ASP A 185 2.80 0.40 -2.31
CA ASP A 185 4.24 0.61 -2.16
C ASP A 185 4.59 0.63 -0.67
N CYS A 186 4.72 -0.55 -0.06
CA CYS A 186 5.07 -0.72 1.35
C CYS A 186 6.51 -1.23 1.48
N ASP A 187 7.19 -0.92 2.60
CA ASP A 187 8.58 -1.27 2.88
C ASP A 187 8.90 -2.76 2.68
N SER A 188 7.97 -3.65 3.04
CA SER A 188 8.11 -5.09 2.82
C SER A 188 8.24 -5.48 1.34
N HIS A 189 8.03 -4.53 0.40
CA HIS A 189 8.08 -4.71 -1.04
C HIS A 189 8.98 -3.69 -1.75
N ARG A 190 9.63 -2.76 -1.01
CA ARG A 190 10.47 -1.70 -1.60
C ARG A 190 11.70 -2.24 -2.31
N ASP A 191 12.27 -3.33 -1.80
CA ASP A 191 13.41 -4.02 -2.42
C ASP A 191 12.97 -5.17 -3.35
N ALA A 192 11.66 -5.38 -3.51
CA ALA A 192 11.19 -6.30 -4.51
C ALA A 192 11.62 -5.80 -5.89
N ALA A 193 12.20 -6.68 -6.69
CA ALA A 193 12.44 -6.44 -8.10
C ALA A 193 11.20 -5.79 -8.70
N LEU A 194 11.39 -4.73 -9.48
CA LEU A 194 10.31 -4.08 -10.22
C LEU A 194 9.53 -5.19 -10.94
N ASP A 195 8.21 -5.19 -10.79
CA ASP A 195 7.39 -6.21 -11.43
C ASP A 195 7.35 -6.01 -12.95
N ASP A 196 7.01 -7.04 -13.70
CA ASP A 196 6.96 -7.00 -15.16
C ASP A 196 6.04 -5.88 -15.66
N SER A 197 4.99 -5.53 -14.89
CA SER A 197 4.07 -4.45 -15.24
C SER A 197 4.74 -3.07 -15.21
N PHE A 198 5.73 -2.85 -14.35
CA PHE A 198 6.50 -1.62 -14.28
C PHE A 198 7.43 -1.48 -15.48
N PHE A 199 8.09 -2.57 -15.90
CA PHE A 199 8.94 -2.55 -17.10
C PHE A 199 8.13 -2.30 -18.36
N GLN A 200 6.99 -2.97 -18.53
CA GLN A 200 6.07 -2.74 -19.65
C GLN A 200 5.58 -1.28 -19.70
N LEU A 201 5.33 -0.69 -18.54
CA LEU A 201 4.90 0.69 -18.44
C LEU A 201 5.99 1.65 -18.93
N ILE A 202 7.24 1.47 -18.50
CA ILE A 202 8.37 2.32 -18.91
C ILE A 202 8.67 2.18 -20.41
N GLN A 203 8.53 1.00 -20.99
CA GLN A 203 8.74 0.75 -22.42
C GLN A 203 7.60 1.29 -23.29
N ASN A 204 6.45 1.59 -22.73
CA ASN A 204 5.32 2.10 -23.46
C ASN A 204 5.59 3.56 -23.94
N PRO A 205 5.53 3.85 -25.24
CA PRO A 205 5.84 5.19 -25.79
C PRO A 205 5.01 6.31 -25.17
N LEU A 206 3.78 6.04 -24.73
CA LEU A 206 2.91 7.01 -24.06
C LEU A 206 3.47 7.49 -22.71
N TRP A 207 4.31 6.69 -22.08
CA TRP A 207 4.88 6.98 -20.77
C TRP A 207 6.28 7.58 -20.81
N VAL A 208 6.96 7.51 -21.95
CA VAL A 208 8.35 8.02 -22.10
C VAL A 208 8.45 9.49 -21.71
N SER A 209 7.49 10.32 -22.12
CA SER A 209 7.47 11.74 -21.74
C SER A 209 7.30 11.95 -20.23
N ALA A 210 6.45 11.17 -19.59
CA ALA A 210 6.24 11.22 -18.14
C ALA A 210 7.49 10.78 -17.38
N VAL A 211 8.18 9.75 -17.85
CA VAL A 211 9.46 9.28 -17.30
C VAL A 211 10.51 10.39 -17.36
N HIS A 212 10.65 11.07 -18.50
CA HIS A 212 11.60 12.17 -18.63
C HIS A 212 11.28 13.34 -17.69
N GLU A 213 10.00 13.73 -17.56
CA GLU A 213 9.61 14.81 -16.66
C GLU A 213 9.84 14.45 -15.19
N VAL A 214 9.58 13.21 -14.79
CA VAL A 214 9.86 12.72 -13.44
C VAL A 214 11.33 12.85 -13.09
N LEU A 215 12.23 12.48 -14.00
CA LEU A 215 13.68 12.61 -13.79
C LEU A 215 14.10 14.08 -13.67
N ARG A 216 13.55 14.94 -14.53
CA ARG A 216 13.87 16.37 -14.54
C ARG A 216 13.45 17.09 -13.25
N VAL A 217 12.33 16.73 -12.64
CA VAL A 217 11.83 17.34 -11.40
C VAL A 217 12.76 17.13 -10.21
N ALA A 218 13.41 15.99 -10.16
CA ALA A 218 14.31 15.66 -9.03
C ALA A 218 15.68 16.36 -9.13
N ASP A 219 15.97 17.05 -10.24
CA ASP A 219 17.29 17.66 -10.51
C ASP A 219 18.44 16.64 -10.37
N VAL A 220 18.15 15.38 -10.74
CA VAL A 220 19.16 14.35 -10.86
C VAL A 220 19.75 14.41 -12.25
N ASP A 221 21.08 14.31 -12.38
CA ASP A 221 21.79 14.35 -13.67
C ASP A 221 21.45 13.15 -14.59
N VAL A 222 20.27 12.58 -14.46
CA VAL A 222 19.75 11.49 -15.29
C VAL A 222 18.98 12.07 -16.47
N SER A 223 19.47 11.82 -17.67
CA SER A 223 18.85 12.28 -18.90
C SER A 223 17.79 11.33 -19.46
N SER A 224 17.94 10.02 -19.23
CA SER A 224 16.98 9.00 -19.68
C SER A 224 17.09 7.72 -18.86
N VAL A 225 16.03 6.92 -18.92
CA VAL A 225 16.01 5.55 -18.38
C VAL A 225 15.60 4.60 -19.50
N SER A 226 16.30 3.50 -19.61
CA SER A 226 16.02 2.42 -20.55
C SER A 226 15.96 1.07 -19.83
N VAL A 227 15.40 0.08 -20.51
CA VAL A 227 15.38 -1.30 -20.03
C VAL A 227 16.44 -2.09 -20.78
N ASP A 228 17.39 -2.67 -20.07
CA ASP A 228 18.35 -3.63 -20.60
C ASP A 228 17.75 -5.04 -20.46
N GLU A 229 17.64 -5.74 -21.58
CA GLU A 229 17.10 -7.10 -21.64
C GLU A 229 18.22 -8.08 -21.99
N ARG A 230 18.38 -9.09 -21.17
CA ARG A 230 19.37 -10.15 -21.39
C ARG A 230 18.70 -11.49 -21.45
N SER A 231 18.83 -12.15 -22.61
CA SER A 231 18.45 -13.55 -22.74
C SER A 231 19.51 -14.43 -22.08
N ILE A 232 19.05 -15.25 -21.15
CA ILE A 232 19.87 -16.30 -20.53
C ILE A 232 19.26 -17.67 -20.84
N PRO A 233 20.08 -18.72 -20.99
CA PRO A 233 19.57 -20.06 -21.18
C PRO A 233 18.60 -20.45 -20.06
N TYR A 234 17.52 -21.12 -20.42
CA TYR A 234 16.55 -21.62 -19.44
C TYR A 234 17.17 -22.72 -18.59
N PHE A 235 17.33 -22.45 -17.32
CA PHE A 235 17.75 -23.44 -16.31
C PHE A 235 16.57 -23.72 -15.38
N PRO A 236 15.88 -24.88 -15.52
CA PRO A 236 14.74 -25.22 -14.65
C PRO A 236 15.08 -25.17 -13.15
N GLU A 237 16.32 -25.49 -12.81
CA GLU A 237 16.86 -25.43 -11.45
C GLU A 237 16.96 -23.97 -10.95
N LEU A 238 17.31 -23.04 -11.83
CA LEU A 238 17.40 -21.62 -11.52
C LEU A 238 16.01 -21.02 -11.29
N VAL A 239 15.03 -21.37 -12.12
CA VAL A 239 13.63 -20.94 -11.96
C VAL A 239 13.06 -21.43 -10.64
N GLY A 240 13.25 -22.72 -10.34
CA GLY A 240 12.86 -23.28 -9.04
C GLY A 240 13.60 -22.65 -7.88
N THR A 241 14.84 -22.22 -8.11
CA THR A 241 15.67 -21.52 -7.12
C THR A 241 15.22 -20.08 -6.93
N ILE A 242 14.99 -19.32 -7.99
CA ILE A 242 14.48 -17.94 -7.93
C ILE A 242 13.10 -17.91 -7.25
N ALA A 243 12.20 -18.82 -7.59
CA ALA A 243 10.89 -18.93 -6.94
C ALA A 243 11.02 -19.30 -5.46
N LYS A 244 11.96 -20.21 -5.11
CA LYS A 244 12.26 -20.54 -3.72
C LYS A 244 12.94 -19.39 -2.98
N LEU A 245 13.82 -18.64 -3.63
CA LEU A 245 14.51 -17.48 -3.06
C LEU A 245 13.53 -16.32 -2.84
N ARG A 246 12.62 -16.04 -3.78
CA ARG A 246 11.52 -15.10 -3.59
C ARG A 246 10.67 -15.51 -2.39
N LYS A 247 10.31 -16.77 -2.29
CA LYS A 247 9.56 -17.32 -1.15
C LYS A 247 10.35 -17.29 0.17
N LEU A 248 11.64 -17.56 0.13
CA LEU A 248 12.56 -17.45 1.28
C LEU A 248 12.74 -15.99 1.71
N ARG A 249 12.90 -15.05 0.78
CA ARG A 249 12.95 -13.63 1.06
C ARG A 249 11.68 -13.16 1.75
N ASP A 250 10.51 -13.54 1.25
CA ASP A 250 9.23 -13.22 1.85
C ASP A 250 9.08 -13.82 3.25
N LEU A 251 9.71 -14.96 3.52
CA LEU A 251 9.77 -15.60 4.85
C LEU A 251 10.81 -14.93 5.77
N LEU A 252 11.96 -14.50 5.25
CA LEU A 252 13.05 -13.87 6.02
C LEU A 252 12.74 -12.44 6.40
N ASN A 253 12.04 -11.69 5.55
CA ASN A 253 11.49 -10.38 5.90
C ASN A 253 10.45 -10.45 7.04
N GLN A 254 10.05 -11.65 7.42
CA GLN A 254 9.18 -11.92 8.57
C GLN A 254 9.93 -12.27 9.87
N SER A 255 11.22 -12.60 9.79
CA SER A 255 12.08 -12.91 10.94
C SER A 255 13.31 -12.01 10.89
N SER A 256 13.26 -10.92 11.64
CA SER A 256 14.41 -10.06 11.88
C SER A 256 15.52 -10.81 12.61
N THR A 257 16.36 -11.53 11.87
CA THR A 257 17.68 -11.98 12.33
C THR A 257 18.61 -12.09 11.13
N THR A 258 19.64 -11.30 11.19
CA THR A 258 20.85 -11.19 10.40
C THR A 258 21.41 -12.55 9.97
N GLU A 259 21.62 -12.72 8.67
CA GLU A 259 22.61 -13.56 7.97
C GLU A 259 22.07 -14.18 6.67
N SER A 260 21.77 -13.36 5.67
CA SER A 260 21.56 -13.85 4.29
C SER A 260 21.74 -12.76 3.23
N SER A 261 22.77 -11.90 3.40
CA SER A 261 23.04 -10.79 2.46
C SER A 261 23.28 -11.25 1.02
N ASP A 262 23.97 -12.38 0.82
CA ASP A 262 24.46 -12.78 -0.50
C ASP A 262 23.34 -13.29 -1.45
N ILE A 263 22.31 -13.92 -0.91
CA ILE A 263 21.22 -14.52 -1.70
C ILE A 263 20.18 -13.48 -2.10
N THR A 264 19.88 -12.56 -1.18
CA THR A 264 18.97 -11.44 -1.43
C THR A 264 19.58 -10.50 -2.47
N GLU A 265 20.89 -10.23 -2.36
CA GLU A 265 21.64 -9.38 -3.29
C GLU A 265 21.66 -9.94 -4.72
N PHE A 266 21.68 -11.26 -4.91
CA PHE A 266 21.61 -11.87 -6.24
C PHE A 266 20.23 -11.65 -6.91
N VAL A 267 19.14 -11.83 -6.19
CA VAL A 267 17.77 -11.66 -6.74
C VAL A 267 17.48 -10.19 -7.04
N ASP A 268 17.97 -9.27 -6.21
CA ASP A 268 17.77 -7.83 -6.39
C ASP A 268 18.65 -7.24 -7.50
N ARG A 269 19.80 -7.89 -7.80
CA ARG A 269 20.69 -7.49 -8.90
C ARG A 269 20.14 -7.81 -10.28
N GLU A 270 19.41 -8.91 -10.42
CA GLU A 270 19.04 -9.44 -11.74
C GLU A 270 17.69 -8.92 -12.27
N GLY A 271 16.95 -8.08 -11.52
CA GLY A 271 15.71 -7.47 -12.00
C GLY A 271 14.53 -8.43 -12.15
N ALA A 272 13.56 -8.07 -12.99
CA ALA A 272 12.42 -8.92 -13.30
C ALA A 272 12.79 -10.03 -14.27
N VAL A 273 12.20 -11.22 -14.09
CA VAL A 273 12.42 -12.38 -14.95
C VAL A 273 11.14 -12.68 -15.72
N GLU A 274 11.16 -12.48 -17.03
CA GLU A 274 10.10 -12.89 -17.95
C GLU A 274 10.40 -14.25 -18.58
N PHE A 275 9.38 -15.08 -18.77
CA PHE A 275 9.50 -16.35 -19.50
C PHE A 275 9.11 -16.12 -20.95
N SER A 276 10.02 -16.42 -21.88
CA SER A 276 9.66 -16.44 -23.30
C SER A 276 8.71 -17.61 -23.60
N GLN A 277 7.87 -17.45 -24.65
CA GLN A 277 6.95 -18.51 -25.09
C GLN A 277 7.69 -19.79 -25.58
N ASP A 278 8.98 -19.68 -25.89
CA ASP A 278 9.85 -20.81 -26.15
C ASP A 278 10.58 -21.15 -24.83
N GLU A 279 10.23 -22.26 -24.22
CA GLU A 279 10.71 -22.76 -22.90
C GLU A 279 12.25 -22.89 -22.76
N ARG A 280 13.02 -22.28 -23.64
CA ARG A 280 14.48 -22.43 -23.73
C ARG A 280 15.29 -21.20 -23.28
N GLU A 281 14.65 -20.04 -23.13
CA GLU A 281 15.32 -18.81 -22.74
C GLU A 281 14.53 -18.05 -21.68
N MET A 282 15.24 -17.42 -20.77
CA MET A 282 14.71 -16.49 -19.78
C MET A 282 15.21 -15.10 -20.13
N VAL A 283 14.34 -14.09 -20.06
CA VAL A 283 14.72 -12.68 -20.23
C VAL A 283 14.82 -12.03 -18.86
N LEU A 284 16.01 -11.52 -18.57
CA LEU A 284 16.26 -10.68 -17.41
C LEU A 284 16.13 -9.23 -17.83
N GLN A 285 15.27 -8.49 -17.17
CA GLN A 285 15.07 -7.06 -17.40
C GLN A 285 15.65 -6.25 -16.24
N SER A 286 16.43 -5.23 -16.55
CA SER A 286 17.01 -4.31 -15.57
C SER A 286 16.94 -2.87 -16.07
N LEU A 287 16.85 -1.90 -15.15
CA LEU A 287 16.89 -0.49 -15.51
C LEU A 287 18.33 -0.02 -15.71
N VAL A 288 18.50 0.80 -16.74
CA VAL A 288 19.75 1.53 -17.02
C VAL A 288 19.43 3.02 -17.04
N PHE A 289 20.15 3.77 -16.22
CA PHE A 289 20.05 5.23 -16.10
C PHE A 289 21.18 5.88 -16.85
N THR A 290 20.85 6.70 -17.84
CA THR A 290 21.85 7.46 -18.62
C THR A 290 22.06 8.82 -17.98
N HIS A 291 23.27 9.08 -17.54
CA HIS A 291 23.69 10.36 -16.98
C HIS A 291 24.39 11.22 -18.02
N GLY A 292 24.22 12.56 -17.89
CA GLY A 292 24.86 13.54 -18.78
C GLY A 292 25.76 14.50 -18.00
N ALA A 293 27.06 14.51 -18.30
CA ALA A 293 28.00 15.49 -17.74
C ALA A 293 28.95 16.00 -18.83
N ASN A 294 29.09 17.32 -18.94
CA ASN A 294 30.07 17.96 -19.83
C ASN A 294 30.05 17.46 -21.29
N ASN A 295 28.88 17.35 -21.90
CA ASN A 295 28.66 16.79 -23.26
C ASN A 295 29.08 15.31 -23.43
N ARG A 296 29.19 14.59 -22.35
CA ARG A 296 29.40 13.13 -22.33
C ARG A 296 28.27 12.46 -21.59
N THR A 297 27.89 11.28 -22.06
CA THR A 297 26.90 10.44 -21.38
C THR A 297 27.58 9.16 -20.90
N PHE A 298 27.09 8.63 -19.79
CA PHE A 298 27.49 7.33 -19.27
C PHE A 298 26.27 6.64 -18.65
N ASP A 299 26.29 5.32 -18.66
CA ASP A 299 25.16 4.52 -18.17
C ASP A 299 25.52 3.92 -16.81
N LEU A 300 24.57 3.98 -15.90
CA LEU A 300 24.60 3.27 -14.61
C LEU A 300 23.45 2.28 -14.57
N LYS A 301 23.73 1.10 -14.08
CA LYS A 301 22.68 0.13 -13.76
C LYS A 301 21.92 0.55 -12.51
N GLN A 302 20.72 0.04 -12.35
CA GLN A 302 19.88 0.32 -11.17
C GLN A 302 20.59 0.08 -9.84
N GLU A 303 21.43 -0.97 -9.76
CA GLU A 303 22.19 -1.33 -8.56
C GLU A 303 23.27 -0.29 -8.19
N ASP A 304 23.83 0.39 -9.19
CA ASP A 304 24.87 1.40 -9.02
C ASP A 304 24.30 2.81 -8.76
N GLU A 305 22.98 2.97 -8.91
CA GLU A 305 22.31 4.22 -8.64
C GLU A 305 22.15 4.52 -7.16
N SER A 306 22.03 5.82 -6.83
CA SER A 306 21.74 6.24 -5.47
C SER A 306 20.38 5.71 -5.01
N ALA A 307 20.28 5.35 -3.73
CA ALA A 307 19.01 4.93 -3.15
C ALA A 307 17.90 5.97 -3.34
N GLY A 308 18.23 7.27 -3.17
CA GLY A 308 17.28 8.38 -3.38
C GLY A 308 16.76 8.44 -4.80
N THR A 309 17.62 8.31 -5.83
CA THR A 309 17.23 8.31 -7.25
C THR A 309 16.30 7.14 -7.55
N ARG A 310 16.60 5.94 -7.05
CA ARG A 310 15.78 4.75 -7.23
C ARG A 310 14.39 4.89 -6.61
N ILE A 311 14.34 5.36 -5.35
CA ILE A 311 13.08 5.57 -4.63
C ILE A 311 12.26 6.64 -5.33
N TRP A 312 12.88 7.78 -5.70
CA TRP A 312 12.20 8.84 -6.42
C TRP A 312 11.59 8.34 -7.73
N PHE A 313 12.39 7.66 -8.54
CA PHE A 313 11.93 7.16 -9.84
C PHE A 313 10.73 6.22 -9.70
N ARG A 314 10.85 5.20 -8.84
CA ARG A 314 9.78 4.23 -8.61
C ARG A 314 8.51 4.89 -8.09
N LEU A 315 8.63 5.71 -7.04
CA LEU A 315 7.47 6.34 -6.41
C LEU A 315 6.79 7.32 -7.36
N SER A 316 7.56 8.12 -8.09
CA SER A 316 7.00 9.09 -9.04
C SER A 316 6.23 8.43 -10.19
N ILE A 317 6.75 7.33 -10.73
CA ILE A 317 6.03 6.56 -11.77
C ILE A 317 4.74 5.97 -11.19
N SER A 318 4.76 5.46 -9.96
CA SER A 318 3.57 4.97 -9.27
C SER A 318 2.53 6.07 -9.06
N VAL A 319 2.96 7.28 -8.71
CA VAL A 319 2.11 8.47 -8.56
C VAL A 319 1.49 8.87 -9.90
N VAL A 320 2.30 8.97 -10.96
CA VAL A 320 1.82 9.32 -12.30
C VAL A 320 0.79 8.29 -12.78
N TYR A 321 1.08 7.00 -12.61
CA TYR A 321 0.13 5.94 -12.94
C TYR A 321 -1.17 6.08 -12.15
N ALA A 322 -1.09 6.28 -10.83
CA ALA A 322 -2.26 6.41 -9.99
C ALA A 322 -3.15 7.57 -10.45
N ILE A 323 -2.57 8.73 -10.75
CA ILE A 323 -3.30 9.91 -11.21
C ILE A 323 -3.95 9.68 -12.57
N ILE A 324 -3.25 9.08 -13.53
CA ILE A 324 -3.80 8.81 -14.87
C ILE A 324 -4.94 7.79 -14.80
N CYS A 325 -4.79 6.72 -14.03
CA CYS A 325 -5.76 5.64 -13.93
C CYS A 325 -6.89 5.90 -12.92
N GLY A 326 -6.79 6.95 -12.09
CA GLY A 326 -7.77 7.20 -11.02
C GLY A 326 -7.73 6.17 -9.90
N SER A 327 -6.54 5.62 -9.62
CA SER A 327 -6.38 4.53 -8.66
C SER A 327 -6.02 5.03 -7.26
N VAL A 328 -6.12 4.14 -6.26
CA VAL A 328 -5.66 4.35 -4.90
C VAL A 328 -4.20 3.91 -4.80
N LEU A 329 -3.32 4.82 -4.43
CA LEU A 329 -1.92 4.53 -4.14
C LEU A 329 -1.70 4.50 -2.62
N VAL A 330 -1.20 3.38 -2.12
CA VAL A 330 -0.88 3.18 -0.70
C VAL A 330 0.63 3.15 -0.53
N VAL A 331 1.19 4.06 0.27
CA VAL A 331 2.65 4.21 0.46
C VAL A 331 3.00 4.21 1.94
N ASP A 332 3.82 3.27 2.37
CA ASP A 332 4.37 3.30 3.73
C ASP A 332 5.65 4.13 3.75
N GLU A 333 5.78 5.03 4.74
CA GLU A 333 6.92 5.92 4.92
C GLU A 333 7.30 6.70 3.64
N ILE A 334 6.36 7.46 3.09
CA ILE A 334 6.54 8.21 1.82
C ILE A 334 7.77 9.14 1.83
N ASP A 335 8.20 9.56 3.00
CA ASP A 335 9.33 10.46 3.24
C ASP A 335 10.66 9.74 3.44
N SER A 336 10.67 8.40 3.43
CA SER A 336 11.90 7.62 3.59
C SER A 336 12.81 7.79 2.36
N GLY A 337 14.03 8.29 2.59
CA GLY A 337 15.05 8.44 1.55
C GLY A 337 14.82 9.55 0.53
N LEU A 338 13.80 10.40 0.71
CA LEU A 338 13.49 11.51 -0.18
C LEU A 338 13.61 12.87 0.52
N HIS A 339 14.04 13.88 -0.25
CA HIS A 339 14.01 15.25 0.24
C HIS A 339 12.56 15.72 0.45
N PRO A 340 12.24 16.43 1.58
CA PRO A 340 10.87 16.87 1.89
C PRO A 340 10.16 17.61 0.75
N ARG A 341 10.87 18.44 -0.01
CA ARG A 341 10.30 19.17 -1.16
C ARG A 341 9.79 18.23 -2.26
N LEU A 342 10.46 17.11 -2.48
CA LEU A 342 10.04 16.12 -3.48
C LEU A 342 8.76 15.40 -3.01
N VAL A 343 8.69 15.06 -1.73
CA VAL A 343 7.49 14.46 -1.14
C VAL A 343 6.30 15.41 -1.23
N ASN A 344 6.48 16.68 -0.83
CA ASN A 344 5.46 17.72 -0.94
C ASN A 344 4.97 17.88 -2.38
N TYR A 345 5.89 17.86 -3.34
CA TYR A 345 5.54 17.93 -4.76
C TYR A 345 4.64 16.75 -5.18
N LEU A 346 5.02 15.51 -4.84
CA LEU A 346 4.22 14.33 -5.18
C LEU A 346 2.81 14.38 -4.55
N VAL A 347 2.73 14.75 -3.27
CA VAL A 347 1.47 14.91 -2.57
C VAL A 347 0.60 16.00 -3.21
N SER A 348 1.21 17.12 -3.62
CA SER A 348 0.50 18.24 -4.27
C SER A 348 -0.15 17.84 -5.59
N LEU A 349 0.38 16.85 -6.31
CA LEU A 349 -0.22 16.35 -7.55
C LEU A 349 -1.60 15.72 -7.30
N PHE A 350 -1.81 15.08 -6.15
CA PHE A 350 -3.11 14.50 -5.79
C PHE A 350 -4.13 15.58 -5.40
N THR A 351 -3.70 16.63 -4.70
CA THR A 351 -4.59 17.72 -4.26
C THR A 351 -4.93 18.70 -5.37
N ASN A 352 -4.10 18.78 -6.41
CA ASN A 352 -4.33 19.68 -7.54
C ASN A 352 -5.45 19.15 -8.46
N GLN A 353 -6.61 19.79 -8.42
CA GLN A 353 -7.79 19.39 -9.20
C GLN A 353 -7.60 19.46 -10.72
N ASN A 354 -6.66 20.29 -11.21
CA ASN A 354 -6.34 20.37 -12.64
C ASN A 354 -5.47 19.21 -13.11
N VAL A 355 -4.72 18.60 -12.20
CA VAL A 355 -3.85 17.44 -12.47
C VAL A 355 -4.60 16.15 -12.18
N ASN A 356 -5.17 16.04 -10.99
CA ASN A 356 -5.92 14.86 -10.55
C ASN A 356 -7.40 14.95 -10.92
N THR A 357 -7.69 14.94 -12.19
CA THR A 357 -9.05 14.95 -12.74
C THR A 357 -9.75 13.60 -12.65
N SER A 358 -8.99 12.54 -12.57
CA SER A 358 -9.47 11.15 -12.48
C SER A 358 -9.99 10.74 -11.10
N GLY A 359 -9.64 11.51 -10.06
CA GLY A 359 -10.03 11.20 -8.70
C GLY A 359 -9.15 10.21 -7.96
N ALA A 360 -7.89 10.09 -8.37
CA ALA A 360 -6.90 9.28 -7.68
C ALA A 360 -6.77 9.66 -6.20
N GLN A 361 -6.49 8.67 -5.35
CA GLN A 361 -6.29 8.85 -3.92
C GLN A 361 -4.90 8.39 -3.50
N LEU A 362 -4.29 9.10 -2.54
CA LEU A 362 -3.03 8.74 -1.90
C LEU A 362 -3.26 8.47 -0.43
N ILE A 363 -2.93 7.29 0.05
CA ILE A 363 -2.96 6.91 1.46
C ILE A 363 -1.53 6.60 1.89
N PHE A 364 -0.99 7.33 2.84
CA PHE A 364 0.40 7.14 3.21
C PHE A 364 0.67 7.30 4.71
N THR A 365 1.78 6.74 5.17
CA THR A 365 2.39 7.08 6.45
C THR A 365 3.58 8.00 6.23
N ALA A 366 3.84 8.88 7.20
CA ALA A 366 5.01 9.72 7.21
C ALA A 366 5.53 9.95 8.63
N HIS A 367 6.82 10.25 8.72
CA HIS A 367 7.50 10.72 9.93
C HIS A 367 7.80 12.22 9.86
N ASN A 368 7.89 12.79 8.67
CA ASN A 368 8.14 14.20 8.46
C ASN A 368 6.93 15.06 8.84
N THR A 369 7.05 15.75 9.95
CA THR A 369 5.99 16.61 10.50
C THR A 369 5.79 17.92 9.72
N ALA A 370 6.76 18.34 8.91
CA ALA A 370 6.62 19.54 8.08
C ALA A 370 5.44 19.43 7.09
N LEU A 371 5.17 18.22 6.58
CA LEU A 371 4.00 17.95 5.73
C LEU A 371 2.65 18.30 6.38
N LEU A 372 2.56 18.29 7.73
CA LEU A 372 1.32 18.61 8.43
C LEU A 372 0.86 20.05 8.17
N ASN A 373 1.79 20.98 8.09
CA ASN A 373 1.44 22.36 7.76
C ASN A 373 0.97 22.47 6.30
N ASP A 374 1.69 21.86 5.36
CA ASP A 374 1.35 21.93 3.95
C ASP A 374 -0.02 21.29 3.67
N LEU A 375 -0.32 20.15 4.29
CA LEU A 375 -1.62 19.48 4.18
C LEU A 375 -2.77 20.30 4.80
N THR A 376 -2.50 21.02 5.88
CA THR A 376 -3.52 21.86 6.54
C THR A 376 -3.71 23.20 5.87
N ASP A 377 -2.68 23.76 5.24
CA ASP A 377 -2.75 25.04 4.53
C ASP A 377 -3.43 24.89 3.14
N ALA A 378 -3.30 23.71 2.50
CA ALA A 378 -3.92 23.40 1.23
C ALA A 378 -5.47 23.33 1.31
N ASN A 379 -6.02 23.09 2.49
CA ASN A 379 -7.48 22.98 2.72
C ASN A 379 -8.09 24.34 3.04
N GLN A 380 -9.31 24.58 2.58
CA GLN A 380 -10.09 25.79 2.90
C GLN A 380 -10.37 25.87 4.41
N GLU A 381 -10.62 27.09 4.94
CA GLU A 381 -10.75 27.34 6.40
C GLU A 381 -11.71 26.41 7.15
N SER A 382 -12.78 25.93 6.50
CA SER A 382 -13.77 25.00 7.09
C SER A 382 -13.35 23.52 7.04
N GLU A 383 -12.24 23.18 6.35
CA GLU A 383 -11.87 21.81 6.01
C GLU A 383 -10.43 21.46 6.40
N ARG A 384 -9.82 22.30 7.26
CA ARG A 384 -8.45 22.12 7.74
C ARG A 384 -8.26 20.79 8.46
N ALA A 385 -7.13 20.17 8.19
CA ALA A 385 -6.71 18.88 8.74
C ALA A 385 -7.57 17.66 8.37
N ARG A 386 -8.47 17.79 7.38
CA ARG A 386 -9.12 16.63 6.79
C ARG A 386 -8.08 15.73 6.11
N GLY A 387 -8.34 14.44 6.12
CA GLY A 387 -7.44 13.44 5.58
C GLY A 387 -6.20 13.18 6.44
N ILE A 388 -6.01 13.88 7.57
CA ILE A 388 -4.93 13.59 8.52
C ILE A 388 -5.46 12.74 9.66
N TRP A 389 -4.82 11.59 9.89
CA TRP A 389 -5.19 10.62 10.91
C TRP A 389 -4.05 10.38 11.88
N LEU A 390 -4.37 10.40 13.14
CA LEU A 390 -3.44 10.14 14.24
C LEU A 390 -3.61 8.70 14.72
N VAL A 391 -2.50 7.97 14.77
CA VAL A 391 -2.46 6.58 15.21
C VAL A 391 -1.78 6.52 16.56
N GLU A 392 -2.52 6.19 17.60
CA GLU A 392 -2.03 6.03 18.96
C GLU A 392 -2.10 4.57 19.40
N LYS A 393 -1.22 4.21 20.30
CA LYS A 393 -1.23 2.88 20.90
C LYS A 393 -1.41 2.98 22.39
N ASN A 394 -2.60 2.66 22.86
CA ASN A 394 -2.99 2.65 24.28
C ASN A 394 -3.14 1.21 24.78
N SER A 395 -2.35 0.81 25.79
CA SER A 395 -2.45 -0.52 26.39
C SER A 395 -2.42 -1.67 25.37
N SER A 396 -1.53 -1.58 24.36
CA SER A 396 -1.38 -2.53 23.25
C SER A 396 -2.52 -2.51 22.20
N ILE A 397 -3.44 -1.57 22.28
CA ILE A 397 -4.51 -1.34 21.31
C ILE A 397 -4.15 -0.12 20.48
N SER A 398 -4.27 -0.20 19.16
CA SER A 398 -4.09 0.96 18.27
C SER A 398 -5.44 1.59 17.98
N GLU A 399 -5.50 2.91 18.12
CA GLU A 399 -6.69 3.74 17.87
C GLU A 399 -6.34 4.74 16.77
N LEU A 400 -7.31 4.99 15.87
CA LEU A 400 -7.22 6.01 14.83
C LEU A 400 -8.17 7.15 15.19
N THR A 401 -7.63 8.37 15.24
CA THR A 401 -8.40 9.60 15.50
C THR A 401 -8.19 10.57 14.34
N ALA A 402 -9.25 11.07 13.77
CA ALA A 402 -9.16 12.07 12.73
C ALA A 402 -8.70 13.42 13.32
N MET A 403 -7.76 14.09 12.65
CA MET A 403 -7.23 15.35 13.16
C MET A 403 -8.26 16.49 13.09
N ASP A 404 -9.29 16.38 12.26
CA ASP A 404 -10.40 17.34 12.18
C ASP A 404 -11.35 17.28 13.39
N GLU A 405 -11.23 16.26 14.25
CA GLU A 405 -11.92 16.21 15.54
C GLU A 405 -11.35 17.23 16.56
N TYR A 406 -10.14 17.72 16.31
CA TYR A 406 -9.52 18.74 17.15
C TYR A 406 -9.84 20.15 16.63
N ALA A 407 -10.04 21.10 17.52
CA ALA A 407 -10.29 22.50 17.17
C ALA A 407 -9.01 23.17 16.63
N ILE A 408 -8.79 23.09 15.32
CA ILE A 408 -7.63 23.70 14.64
C ILE A 408 -8.05 25.05 14.05
N ARG A 409 -7.38 26.13 14.51
CA ARG A 409 -7.61 27.49 13.99
C ARG A 409 -6.63 27.80 12.86
N PRO A 410 -6.98 28.73 11.94
CA PRO A 410 -6.08 29.16 10.86
C PRO A 410 -4.71 29.64 11.30
N THR A 411 -4.62 30.24 12.48
CA THR A 411 -3.38 30.78 13.06
C THR A 411 -2.51 29.72 13.74
N HIS A 412 -3.00 28.48 13.84
CA HIS A 412 -2.23 27.44 14.52
C HIS A 412 -1.16 26.86 13.58
N ASN A 413 0.09 26.81 14.06
CA ASN A 413 1.09 25.95 13.46
C ASN A 413 0.83 24.51 13.93
N VAL A 414 0.31 23.71 13.03
CA VAL A 414 -0.14 22.33 13.34
C VAL A 414 1.04 21.43 13.67
N GLU A 415 2.13 21.53 12.95
CA GLU A 415 3.36 20.80 13.22
C GLU A 415 3.87 21.06 14.64
N LYS A 416 4.01 22.33 15.02
CA LYS A 416 4.48 22.70 16.36
C LYS A 416 3.57 22.15 17.45
N ARG A 417 2.25 22.23 17.27
CA ARG A 417 1.28 21.70 18.23
C ARG A 417 1.36 20.17 18.32
N TYR A 418 1.52 19.49 17.16
CA TYR A 418 1.72 18.05 17.13
C TYR A 418 2.96 17.66 17.93
N LEU A 419 4.11 18.27 17.64
CA LEU A 419 5.37 18.02 18.35
C LEU A 419 5.31 18.32 19.86
N GLN A 420 4.42 19.23 20.28
CA GLN A 420 4.13 19.50 21.69
C GLN A 420 3.18 18.49 22.34
N GLY A 421 2.68 17.51 21.59
CA GLY A 421 1.75 16.49 22.09
C GLY A 421 0.30 16.97 22.22
N ALA A 422 -0.07 18.12 21.63
CA ALA A 422 -1.41 18.69 21.75
C ALA A 422 -2.52 17.80 21.13
N PHE A 423 -2.13 16.89 20.26
CA PHE A 423 -3.03 15.96 19.57
C PHE A 423 -2.78 14.49 19.97
N GLY A 424 -1.90 14.24 20.96
CA GLY A 424 -1.40 12.90 21.21
C GLY A 424 -0.50 12.36 20.09
N ALA A 425 -0.40 11.05 19.99
CA ALA A 425 0.32 10.31 18.91
C ALA A 425 1.82 10.66 18.76
N VAL A 426 2.43 11.29 19.74
CA VAL A 426 3.86 11.67 19.76
C VAL A 426 4.65 10.68 20.61
N PRO A 427 5.89 10.31 20.22
CA PRO A 427 6.71 9.46 21.05
C PRO A 427 7.10 10.17 22.36
N VAL A 428 6.94 9.48 23.49
CA VAL A 428 7.42 9.95 24.79
C VAL A 428 8.87 9.53 24.91
N VAL A 429 9.77 10.52 24.95
CA VAL A 429 11.21 10.27 25.14
C VAL A 429 11.52 10.24 26.63
N ASP A 430 11.94 9.07 27.11
CA ASP A 430 12.37 8.88 28.50
C ASP A 430 13.86 9.15 28.65
N GLN A 431 14.22 9.99 29.59
CA GLN A 431 15.62 10.36 29.84
C GLN A 431 16.40 9.31 30.67
N ARG A 432 15.73 8.31 31.21
CA ARG A 432 16.35 7.26 32.04
C ARG A 432 17.50 6.52 31.38
N LEU A 433 17.54 6.48 30.03
CA LEU A 433 18.66 5.88 29.31
C LEU A 433 19.98 6.59 29.61
N GLY A 434 19.98 7.92 29.69
CA GLY A 434 21.16 8.69 30.06
C GLY A 434 21.68 8.36 31.47
N ASP A 435 20.78 8.26 32.42
CA ASP A 435 21.09 7.88 33.81
C ASP A 435 21.64 6.44 33.88
N THR A 436 21.03 5.52 33.13
CA THR A 436 21.50 4.13 33.04
C THR A 436 22.90 4.04 32.42
N ILE A 437 23.19 4.80 31.36
CA ILE A 437 24.51 4.84 30.75
C ILE A 437 25.57 5.40 31.73
N GLN A 438 25.23 6.45 32.48
CA GLN A 438 26.12 6.98 33.50
C GLN A 438 26.40 5.95 34.59
N HIS A 439 25.39 5.25 35.05
CA HIS A 439 25.53 4.19 36.07
C HIS A 439 26.38 3.02 35.56
N LEU A 440 26.12 2.52 34.37
CA LEU A 440 26.91 1.45 33.73
C LEU A 440 28.40 1.86 33.57
N ARG A 441 28.64 3.11 33.18
CA ARG A 441 30.00 3.63 33.02
C ARG A 441 30.74 3.68 34.36
N TYR A 442 30.04 3.99 35.44
CA TYR A 442 30.61 4.03 36.80
C TYR A 442 30.89 2.62 37.34
N GLU A 443 30.01 1.66 37.11
CA GLU A 443 30.16 0.30 37.62
C GLU A 443 31.12 -0.58 36.77
N HIS A 444 31.34 -0.25 35.51
CA HIS A 444 32.17 -1.04 34.59
C HIS A 444 33.26 -0.24 33.90
N PRO A 445 34.21 0.40 34.65
CA PRO A 445 35.28 1.19 34.05
C PRO A 445 36.19 0.39 33.13
N ARG A 446 36.31 -0.96 33.32
CA ARG A 446 37.13 -1.86 32.50
C ARG A 446 36.59 -2.12 31.06
N LEU A 447 35.34 -1.81 30.77
CA LEU A 447 34.82 -1.90 29.41
C LEU A 447 35.37 -0.82 28.48
N LEU A 448 35.92 0.27 29.03
CA LEU A 448 36.51 1.37 28.27
C LEU A 448 38.03 1.15 28.01
N GLU A 449 38.69 0.27 28.75
CA GLU A 449 40.13 -0.02 28.60
C GLU A 449 40.42 -1.06 27.50
N GLN A 450 39.41 -1.78 26.99
CA GLN A 450 39.56 -2.78 25.94
C GLN A 450 39.40 -2.21 24.52
N SER A 451 39.09 -0.93 24.36
CA SER A 451 38.86 -0.26 23.08
C SER A 451 39.89 0.84 22.75
N SER A 452 41.03 0.86 23.45
CA SER A 452 42.14 1.79 23.20
C SER A 452 43.37 1.06 22.61
#